data_0d5f3603398e15193d54c7d22e67d9c3
#
_entry.id   0d5f3603398e15193d54c7d22e67d9c3
#
_cell.length_a   1.000
_cell.length_b   1.000
_cell.length_c   1.000
_cell.angle_alpha   90.00
_cell.angle_beta   90.00
_cell.angle_gamma   90.00
#
_symmetry.space_group_name_H-M   'P 1'
#
loop_
_entity.id
_entity.type
_entity.pdbx_description
1 polymer ?
#
loop_
_entity_poly.entity_id
_entity_poly.type
_entity_poly.pdbx_seq_one_letter_code
_entity_poly.pdbx_strand_id
1 'polypeptide(L)'
;MFGKKKQQITETNGFTYRRAKTWQIALASCSSGIGMSFYVLLGLASYVANAGYGIATAVVGLILTATRILDGVTDPIIAIIIDKMNTKFGKIRILTALGWAIESLAVLMMYCWASGKGHGIVLFVVLYCVYIIGYTLCNVTAQIVPAMLTNDPKQRPMVGVWSTAYNYLVP
;
A
#
# COMPACT_ATOMS: atom_id res chain seq x y z
N MET A 1 21.76 -15.43 1.22
CA MET A 1 21.55 -16.67 2.00
C MET A 1 21.00 -16.29 3.38
N PHE A 2 19.68 -16.01 3.51
CA PHE A 2 19.07 -15.66 4.79
C PHE A 2 18.66 -16.95 5.48
N GLY A 3 19.34 -17.26 6.60
CA GLY A 3 19.10 -18.46 7.40
C GLY A 3 17.62 -18.56 7.80
N LYS A 4 17.04 -19.74 7.62
CA LYS A 4 15.75 -20.13 8.15
C LYS A 4 15.79 -20.02 9.69
N LYS A 5 15.52 -18.82 10.24
CA LYS A 5 15.30 -18.69 11.70
C LYS A 5 14.05 -19.48 12.03
N LYS A 6 14.23 -20.52 12.87
CA LYS A 6 13.15 -21.36 13.41
C LYS A 6 12.07 -20.42 13.98
N GLN A 7 10.90 -20.42 13.35
CA GLN A 7 9.70 -19.79 13.93
C GLN A 7 9.35 -20.58 15.20
N GLN A 8 8.97 -19.89 16.28
CA GLN A 8 8.54 -20.55 17.49
C GLN A 8 7.22 -21.27 17.20
N ILE A 9 7.26 -22.58 17.22
CA ILE A 9 6.09 -23.46 17.11
C ILE A 9 5.65 -23.76 18.53
N THR A 10 4.43 -23.40 18.88
CA THR A 10 3.81 -23.74 20.16
C THR A 10 2.64 -24.67 19.87
N GLU A 11 2.65 -25.87 20.41
CA GLU A 11 1.52 -26.78 20.34
C GLU A 11 0.60 -26.53 21.54
N THR A 12 -0.65 -26.21 21.25
CA THR A 12 -1.70 -26.08 22.26
C THR A 12 -2.97 -26.71 21.69
N ASN A 13 -3.53 -27.69 22.41
CA ASN A 13 -4.75 -28.40 22.00
C ASN A 13 -4.68 -29.08 20.62
N GLY A 14 -3.53 -29.68 20.28
CA GLY A 14 -3.34 -30.37 19.00
C GLY A 14 -3.19 -29.49 17.77
N PHE A 15 -3.17 -28.16 17.94
CA PHE A 15 -2.93 -27.20 16.85
C PHE A 15 -1.51 -26.63 16.95
N THR A 16 -0.82 -26.60 15.80
CA THR A 16 0.51 -25.99 15.66
C THR A 16 0.39 -24.51 15.38
N TYR A 17 0.77 -23.66 16.32
CA TYR A 17 0.78 -22.20 16.15
C TYR A 17 2.17 -21.71 15.77
N ARG A 18 2.24 -20.97 14.66
CA ARG A 18 3.44 -20.27 14.22
C ARG A 18 3.43 -18.87 14.80
N ARG A 19 4.33 -18.58 15.75
CA ARG A 19 4.45 -17.28 16.39
C ARG A 19 5.59 -16.46 15.79
N ALA A 20 5.31 -15.21 15.49
CA ALA A 20 6.32 -14.22 15.11
C ALA A 20 6.85 -13.50 16.35
N LYS A 21 8.11 -13.03 16.31
CA LYS A 21 8.64 -12.15 17.35
C LYS A 21 8.00 -10.75 17.21
N THR A 22 7.79 -10.07 18.33
CA THR A 22 7.15 -8.73 18.37
C THR A 22 7.82 -7.73 17.42
N TRP A 23 9.15 -7.72 17.34
CA TRP A 23 9.87 -6.84 16.42
C TRP A 23 9.62 -7.16 14.93
N GLN A 24 9.36 -8.44 14.60
CA GLN A 24 9.02 -8.84 13.22
C GLN A 24 7.62 -8.34 12.85
N ILE A 25 6.70 -8.38 13.80
CA ILE A 25 5.35 -7.82 13.65
C ILE A 25 5.46 -6.31 13.46
N ALA A 26 6.23 -5.62 14.31
CA ALA A 26 6.43 -4.18 14.21
C ALA A 26 7.02 -3.78 12.85
N LEU A 27 8.11 -4.43 12.40
CA LEU A 27 8.72 -4.15 11.09
C LEU A 27 7.78 -4.44 9.90
N ALA A 28 7.01 -5.53 9.98
CA ALA A 28 6.05 -5.85 8.93
C ALA A 28 4.90 -4.83 8.86
N SER A 29 4.48 -4.30 10.01
CA SER A 29 3.44 -3.27 10.10
C SER A 29 3.93 -1.88 9.66
N CYS A 30 5.25 -1.64 9.61
CA CYS A 30 5.82 -0.37 9.15
C CYS A 30 5.41 -0.04 7.69
N SER A 31 5.21 -1.06 6.84
CA SER A 31 4.73 -0.87 5.48
C SER A 31 3.36 -0.18 5.41
N SER A 32 2.51 -0.40 6.40
CA SER A 32 1.21 0.28 6.53
C SER A 32 1.36 1.78 6.75
N GLY A 33 2.31 2.21 7.59
CA GLY A 33 2.60 3.63 7.83
C GLY A 33 3.14 4.34 6.58
N ILE A 34 4.01 3.68 5.81
CA ILE A 34 4.53 4.22 4.55
C ILE A 34 3.39 4.44 3.56
N GLY A 35 2.49 3.46 3.38
CA GLY A 35 1.32 3.61 2.53
C GLY A 35 0.42 4.75 2.99
N MET A 36 0.25 4.94 4.30
CA MET A 36 -0.56 6.03 4.85
C MET A 36 0.07 7.41 4.58
N SER A 37 1.39 7.54 4.59
CA SER A 37 2.08 8.79 4.24
C SER A 37 1.77 9.23 2.81
N PHE A 38 1.79 8.31 1.85
CA PHE A 38 1.39 8.61 0.47
C PHE A 38 -0.09 8.95 0.35
N TYR A 39 -0.95 8.30 1.14
CA TYR A 39 -2.38 8.63 1.18
C TYR A 39 -2.63 10.05 1.71
N VAL A 40 -1.90 10.50 2.72
CA VAL A 40 -1.98 11.87 3.23
C VAL A 40 -1.50 12.89 2.18
N LEU A 41 -0.40 12.58 1.48
CA LEU A 41 0.06 13.40 0.34
C LEU A 41 -1.03 13.52 -0.73
N LEU A 42 -1.75 12.43 -0.99
CA LEU A 42 -2.88 12.44 -1.92
C LEU A 42 -4.06 13.30 -1.43
N GLY A 43 -4.24 13.45 -0.12
CA GLY A 43 -5.20 14.40 0.45
C GLY A 43 -4.97 15.83 -0.02
N LEU A 44 -3.72 16.20 -0.34
CA LEU A 44 -3.34 17.48 -0.92
C LEU A 44 -3.52 17.52 -2.45
N ALA A 45 -3.91 16.41 -3.11
CA ALA A 45 -4.03 16.35 -4.56
C ALA A 45 -5.04 17.36 -5.09
N SER A 46 -6.13 17.65 -4.37
CA SER A 46 -7.10 18.67 -4.76
C SER A 46 -6.47 20.06 -4.81
N TYR A 47 -5.61 20.39 -3.85
CA TYR A 47 -4.89 21.65 -3.83
C TYR A 47 -3.89 21.75 -5.00
N VAL A 48 -3.10 20.71 -5.21
CA VAL A 48 -2.11 20.65 -6.29
C VAL A 48 -2.77 20.65 -7.66
N ALA A 49 -3.90 19.96 -7.83
CA ALA A 49 -4.66 19.96 -9.06
C ALA A 49 -5.21 21.36 -9.38
N ASN A 50 -5.68 22.10 -8.38
CA ASN A 50 -6.16 23.45 -8.57
C ASN A 50 -5.00 24.43 -8.81
N ALA A 51 -4.00 24.49 -7.91
CA ALA A 51 -2.90 25.46 -7.98
C ALA A 51 -1.86 25.12 -9.06
N GLY A 52 -1.55 23.82 -9.26
CA GLY A 52 -0.50 23.38 -10.17
C GLY A 52 -0.97 23.09 -11.60
N TYR A 53 -2.20 22.64 -11.76
CA TYR A 53 -2.75 22.22 -13.06
C TYR A 53 -3.92 23.10 -13.54
N GLY A 54 -4.38 24.06 -12.71
CA GLY A 54 -5.50 24.94 -13.06
C GLY A 54 -6.87 24.23 -13.15
N ILE A 55 -7.04 23.09 -12.49
CA ILE A 55 -8.27 22.29 -12.55
C ILE A 55 -9.23 22.74 -11.45
N ALA A 56 -10.49 22.99 -11.81
CA ALA A 56 -11.52 23.36 -10.84
C ALA A 56 -11.71 22.26 -9.78
N THR A 57 -11.81 22.62 -8.51
CA THR A 57 -11.91 21.69 -7.37
C THR A 57 -13.07 20.68 -7.51
N ALA A 58 -14.20 21.12 -8.08
CA ALA A 58 -15.34 20.25 -8.35
C ALA A 58 -15.00 19.12 -9.34
N VAL A 59 -14.22 19.43 -10.39
CA VAL A 59 -13.78 18.43 -11.38
C VAL A 59 -12.79 17.45 -10.75
N VAL A 60 -11.88 17.95 -9.89
CA VAL A 60 -10.98 17.08 -9.14
C VAL A 60 -11.76 16.12 -8.24
N GLY A 61 -12.78 16.61 -7.53
CA GLY A 61 -13.65 15.78 -6.71
C GLY A 61 -14.32 14.64 -7.51
N LEU A 62 -14.79 14.92 -8.73
CA LEU A 62 -15.34 13.90 -9.63
C LEU A 62 -14.28 12.87 -10.04
N ILE A 63 -13.07 13.31 -10.37
CA ILE A 63 -11.95 12.42 -10.73
C ILE A 63 -11.62 11.50 -9.54
N LEU A 64 -11.46 12.06 -8.33
CA LEU A 64 -11.17 11.30 -7.12
C LEU A 64 -12.26 10.29 -6.79
N THR A 65 -13.52 10.61 -7.03
CA THR A 65 -14.65 9.70 -6.82
C THR A 65 -14.68 8.59 -7.88
N ALA A 66 -14.48 8.94 -9.15
CA ALA A 66 -14.45 7.95 -10.24
C ALA A 66 -13.33 6.93 -10.05
N THR A 67 -12.17 7.36 -9.56
CA THR A 67 -11.04 6.46 -9.30
C THR A 67 -11.28 5.51 -8.14
N ARG A 68 -12.13 5.83 -7.16
CA ARG A 68 -12.56 4.88 -6.12
C ARG A 68 -13.36 3.71 -6.68
N ILE A 69 -14.13 3.96 -7.74
CA ILE A 69 -14.84 2.87 -8.45
C ILE A 69 -13.82 1.97 -9.16
N LEU A 70 -12.77 2.55 -9.75
CA LEU A 70 -11.67 1.79 -10.34
C LEU A 70 -10.94 0.93 -9.30
N ASP A 71 -10.66 1.45 -8.09
CA ASP A 71 -10.08 0.67 -6.99
C ASP A 71 -10.92 -0.58 -6.69
N GLY A 72 -12.23 -0.43 -6.58
CA GLY A 72 -13.14 -1.55 -6.32
C GLY A 72 -13.08 -2.67 -7.38
N VAL A 73 -12.70 -2.35 -8.61
CA VAL A 73 -12.53 -3.32 -9.70
C VAL A 73 -11.11 -3.86 -9.76
N THR A 74 -10.11 -3.01 -9.53
CA THR A 74 -8.69 -3.39 -9.65
C THR A 74 -8.21 -4.23 -8.48
N ASP A 75 -8.70 -4.01 -7.26
CA ASP A 75 -8.33 -4.78 -6.07
C ASP A 75 -8.54 -6.31 -6.24
N PRO A 76 -9.72 -6.80 -6.64
CA PRO A 76 -9.91 -8.24 -6.88
C PRO A 76 -9.04 -8.78 -8.01
N ILE A 77 -8.84 -8.01 -9.09
CA ILE A 77 -8.01 -8.43 -10.23
C ILE A 77 -6.56 -8.60 -9.79
N ILE A 78 -6.02 -7.64 -9.05
CA ILE A 78 -4.66 -7.69 -8.53
C ILE A 78 -4.51 -8.84 -7.53
N ALA A 79 -5.49 -9.08 -6.66
CA ALA A 79 -5.48 -10.21 -5.73
C ALA A 79 -5.37 -11.56 -6.48
N ILE A 80 -6.15 -11.76 -7.56
CA ILE A 80 -6.08 -12.95 -8.41
C ILE A 80 -4.70 -13.09 -9.08
N ILE A 81 -4.13 -11.99 -9.57
CA ILE A 81 -2.79 -11.99 -10.18
C ILE A 81 -1.75 -12.41 -9.14
N ILE A 82 -1.81 -11.85 -7.94
CA ILE A 82 -0.89 -12.18 -6.83
C ILE A 82 -0.99 -13.65 -6.45
N ASP A 83 -2.18 -14.22 -6.42
CA ASP A 83 -2.36 -15.63 -6.09
C ASP A 83 -1.74 -16.56 -7.14
N LYS A 84 -1.82 -16.21 -8.41
CA LYS A 84 -1.24 -16.97 -9.53
C LYS A 84 0.28 -16.81 -9.66
N MET A 85 0.86 -15.74 -9.12
CA MET A 85 2.30 -15.50 -9.19
C MET A 85 3.08 -16.47 -8.30
N ASN A 86 4.03 -17.18 -8.89
CA ASN A 86 4.94 -18.08 -8.18
C ASN A 86 6.37 -17.63 -8.41
N THR A 87 6.91 -16.79 -7.52
CA THR A 87 8.25 -16.21 -7.66
C THR A 87 9.23 -16.77 -6.65
N LYS A 88 10.45 -17.05 -7.09
CA LYS A 88 11.55 -17.62 -6.27
C LYS A 88 11.98 -16.69 -5.12
N PHE A 89 11.83 -15.37 -5.26
CA PHE A 89 12.23 -14.36 -4.27
C PHE A 89 11.15 -14.00 -3.25
N GLY A 90 9.97 -14.63 -3.33
CA GLY A 90 8.81 -14.31 -2.50
C GLY A 90 7.95 -13.20 -3.13
N LYS A 91 6.75 -13.60 -3.56
CA LYS A 91 5.81 -12.75 -4.31
C LYS A 91 5.52 -11.40 -3.63
N ILE A 92 5.36 -11.40 -2.30
CA ILE A 92 5.00 -10.19 -1.55
C ILE A 92 6.12 -9.15 -1.59
N ARG A 93 7.40 -9.54 -1.43
CA ARG A 93 8.52 -8.59 -1.42
C ARG A 93 8.65 -7.83 -2.73
N ILE A 94 8.54 -8.57 -3.85
CA ILE A 94 8.66 -7.97 -5.18
C ILE A 94 7.49 -7.03 -5.44
N LEU A 95 6.27 -7.46 -5.12
CA LEU A 95 5.07 -6.66 -5.35
C LEU A 95 5.03 -5.41 -4.49
N THR A 96 5.41 -5.51 -3.20
CA THR A 96 5.50 -4.33 -2.33
C THR A 96 6.56 -3.34 -2.82
N ALA A 97 7.75 -3.82 -3.21
CA ALA A 97 8.80 -2.96 -3.72
C ALA A 97 8.40 -2.29 -5.05
N LEU A 98 7.75 -3.04 -5.94
CA LEU A 98 7.29 -2.53 -7.23
C LEU A 98 6.12 -1.54 -7.04
N GLY A 99 5.15 -1.85 -6.19
CA GLY A 99 4.05 -0.96 -5.86
C GLY A 99 4.56 0.36 -5.27
N TRP A 100 5.48 0.29 -4.30
CA TRP A 100 6.08 1.47 -3.69
C TRP A 100 6.91 2.31 -4.69
N ALA A 101 7.64 1.67 -5.59
CA ALA A 101 8.40 2.38 -6.63
C ALA A 101 7.47 3.12 -7.61
N ILE A 102 6.38 2.47 -8.06
CA ILE A 102 5.38 3.09 -8.95
C ILE A 102 4.70 4.27 -8.24
N GLU A 103 4.28 4.08 -7.00
CA GLU A 103 3.61 5.09 -6.18
C GLU A 103 4.51 6.31 -5.95
N SER A 104 5.76 6.09 -5.53
CA SER A 104 6.75 7.16 -5.33
C SER A 104 7.03 7.92 -6.62
N LEU A 105 7.21 7.22 -7.73
CA LEU A 105 7.48 7.83 -9.03
C LEU A 105 6.29 8.69 -9.48
N ALA A 106 5.07 8.18 -9.36
CA ALA A 106 3.85 8.90 -9.72
C ALA A 106 3.70 10.18 -8.89
N VAL A 107 3.92 10.11 -7.58
CA VAL A 107 3.87 11.26 -6.68
C VAL A 107 4.93 12.30 -7.06
N LEU A 108 6.20 11.88 -7.25
CA LEU A 108 7.27 12.79 -7.65
C LEU A 108 6.96 13.47 -9.00
N MET A 109 6.47 12.73 -9.97
CA MET A 109 6.10 13.30 -11.27
C MET A 109 4.93 14.27 -11.14
N MET A 110 3.92 13.95 -10.34
CA MET A 110 2.74 14.78 -10.17
C MET A 110 3.04 16.09 -9.43
N TYR A 111 3.87 16.05 -8.39
CA TYR A 111 4.13 17.20 -7.54
C TYR A 111 5.34 18.05 -7.99
N CYS A 112 6.43 17.41 -8.43
CA CYS A 112 7.69 18.11 -8.72
C CYS A 112 7.87 18.41 -10.19
N TRP A 113 7.48 17.49 -11.08
CA TRP A 113 7.77 17.65 -12.50
C TRP A 113 6.64 18.32 -13.29
N ALA A 114 5.41 17.92 -13.09
CA ALA A 114 4.28 18.34 -13.89
C ALA A 114 3.54 19.57 -13.31
N SER A 115 3.70 19.84 -12.02
CA SER A 115 3.07 20.98 -11.35
C SER A 115 3.59 22.31 -11.90
N GLY A 116 2.67 23.25 -12.15
CA GLY A 116 3.01 24.61 -12.62
C GLY A 116 3.33 24.74 -14.12
N LYS A 117 3.32 23.64 -14.89
CA LYS A 117 3.66 23.67 -16.33
C LYS A 117 2.45 23.76 -17.27
N GLY A 118 1.22 23.91 -16.74
CA GLY A 118 0.02 24.05 -17.55
C GLY A 118 -0.37 22.84 -18.39
N HIS A 119 0.07 21.63 -17.99
CA HIS A 119 -0.20 20.40 -18.73
C HIS A 119 -1.67 19.93 -18.70
N GLY A 120 -2.52 20.61 -17.92
CA GLY A 120 -3.96 20.37 -17.90
C GLY A 120 -4.41 19.06 -17.23
N ILE A 121 -5.71 18.81 -17.34
CA ILE A 121 -6.40 17.72 -16.64
C ILE A 121 -5.93 16.32 -17.08
N VAL A 122 -5.58 16.14 -18.35
CA VAL A 122 -5.27 14.82 -18.90
C VAL A 122 -4.02 14.21 -18.24
N LEU A 123 -2.96 15.01 -18.11
CA LEU A 123 -1.72 14.53 -17.46
C LEU A 123 -1.94 14.23 -15.99
N PHE A 124 -2.72 15.07 -15.29
CA PHE A 124 -3.09 14.82 -13.89
C PHE A 124 -3.82 13.48 -13.74
N VAL A 125 -4.83 13.22 -14.58
CA VAL A 125 -5.60 11.95 -14.54
C VAL A 125 -4.70 10.75 -14.81
N VAL A 126 -3.83 10.82 -15.81
CA VAL A 126 -2.91 9.72 -16.14
C VAL A 126 -1.97 9.41 -14.97
N LEU A 127 -1.32 10.43 -14.40
CA LEU A 127 -0.42 10.25 -13.26
C LEU A 127 -1.17 9.71 -12.02
N TYR A 128 -2.40 10.19 -11.83
CA TYR A 128 -3.24 9.70 -10.75
C TYR A 128 -3.65 8.24 -10.93
N CYS A 129 -3.98 7.80 -12.14
CA CYS A 129 -4.24 6.38 -12.42
C CYS A 129 -3.00 5.50 -12.19
N VAL A 130 -1.82 5.97 -12.58
CA VAL A 130 -0.56 5.25 -12.30
C VAL A 130 -0.33 5.13 -10.78
N TYR A 131 -0.57 6.22 -10.03
CA TYR A 131 -0.50 6.21 -8.58
C TYR A 131 -1.43 5.14 -7.96
N ILE A 132 -2.68 5.07 -8.42
CA ILE A 132 -3.67 4.11 -7.92
C ILE A 132 -3.18 2.68 -8.11
N ILE A 133 -2.61 2.33 -9.25
CA ILE A 133 -2.07 0.98 -9.48
C ILE A 133 -0.98 0.65 -8.44
N GLY A 134 -0.06 1.57 -8.17
CA GLY A 134 0.96 1.41 -7.13
C GLY A 134 0.36 1.23 -5.73
N TYR A 135 -0.59 2.09 -5.38
CA TYR A 135 -1.31 2.06 -4.12
C TYR A 135 -2.06 0.74 -3.90
N THR A 136 -2.78 0.24 -4.91
CA THR A 136 -3.49 -1.04 -4.84
C THR A 136 -2.53 -2.20 -4.60
N LEU A 137 -1.38 -2.24 -5.31
CA LEU A 137 -0.35 -3.26 -5.09
C LEU A 137 0.17 -3.25 -3.64
N CYS A 138 0.46 -2.08 -3.09
CA CYS A 138 0.91 -1.94 -1.71
C CYS A 138 -0.18 -2.33 -0.71
N ASN A 139 -1.42 -1.90 -0.92
CA ASN A 139 -2.54 -2.15 -0.04
C ASN A 139 -2.90 -3.64 0.05
N VAL A 140 -3.03 -4.32 -1.09
CA VAL A 140 -3.31 -5.76 -1.14
C VAL A 140 -2.18 -6.56 -0.48
N THR A 141 -0.91 -6.22 -0.75
CA THR A 141 0.22 -6.90 -0.09
C THR A 141 0.26 -6.65 1.41
N ALA A 142 -0.06 -5.45 1.89
CA ALA A 142 -0.12 -5.13 3.31
C ALA A 142 -1.19 -5.94 4.05
N GLN A 143 -2.32 -6.25 3.42
CA GLN A 143 -3.37 -7.10 4.00
C GLN A 143 -2.97 -8.58 4.08
N ILE A 144 -2.14 -9.08 3.16
CA ILE A 144 -1.69 -10.48 3.14
C ILE A 144 -0.59 -10.73 4.20
N VAL A 145 0.25 -9.75 4.48
CA VAL A 145 1.40 -9.87 5.39
C VAL A 145 1.01 -10.39 6.78
N PRO A 146 -0.03 -9.89 7.47
CA PRO A 146 -0.44 -10.40 8.79
C PRO A 146 -0.79 -11.88 8.78
N ALA A 147 -1.50 -12.34 7.75
CA ALA A 147 -1.89 -13.74 7.61
C ALA A 147 -0.69 -14.67 7.39
N MET A 148 0.35 -14.18 6.73
CA MET A 148 1.59 -14.94 6.51
C MET A 148 2.54 -14.94 7.71
N LEU A 149 2.48 -13.89 8.54
CA LEU A 149 3.37 -13.76 9.69
C LEU A 149 3.00 -14.72 10.83
N THR A 150 1.73 -14.80 11.17
CA THR A 150 1.25 -15.60 12.29
C THR A 150 -0.12 -16.20 12.03
N ASN A 151 -0.31 -17.45 12.47
CA ASN A 151 -1.61 -18.09 12.55
C ASN A 151 -2.16 -18.12 13.99
N ASP A 152 -1.44 -17.55 14.97
CA ASP A 152 -1.89 -17.48 16.36
C ASP A 152 -2.97 -16.38 16.52
N PRO A 153 -4.21 -16.75 16.93
CA PRO A 153 -5.29 -15.78 17.14
C PRO A 153 -4.94 -14.69 18.15
N LYS A 154 -4.06 -14.98 19.13
CA LYS A 154 -3.63 -14.02 20.16
C LYS A 154 -2.67 -12.96 19.62
N GLN A 155 -1.93 -13.24 18.54
CA GLN A 155 -0.98 -12.31 17.94
C GLN A 155 -1.60 -11.44 16.84
N ARG A 156 -2.70 -11.86 16.22
CA ARG A 156 -3.37 -11.10 15.17
C ARG A 156 -3.81 -9.70 15.60
N PRO A 157 -4.42 -9.49 16.78
CA PRO A 157 -4.75 -8.15 17.26
C PRO A 157 -3.51 -7.24 17.42
N MET A 158 -2.36 -7.82 17.82
CA MET A 158 -1.11 -7.06 17.98
C MET A 158 -0.62 -6.48 16.64
N VAL A 159 -0.82 -7.19 15.52
CA VAL A 159 -0.51 -6.65 14.19
C VAL A 159 -1.37 -5.40 13.90
N GLY A 160 -2.67 -5.46 14.24
CA GLY A 160 -3.58 -4.31 14.10
C GLY A 160 -3.13 -3.12 14.94
N VAL A 161 -2.74 -3.33 16.19
CA VAL A 161 -2.23 -2.28 17.08
C VAL A 161 -0.99 -1.60 16.50
N TRP A 162 0.00 -2.38 16.04
CA TRP A 162 1.20 -1.82 15.42
C TRP A 162 0.91 -1.08 14.10
N SER A 163 0.05 -1.63 13.25
CA SER A 163 -0.36 -0.96 12.00
C SER A 163 -1.06 0.36 12.29
N THR A 164 -1.95 0.39 13.27
CA THR A 164 -2.64 1.63 13.69
C THR A 164 -1.65 2.64 14.25
N ALA A 165 -0.70 2.21 15.11
CA ALA A 165 0.32 3.09 15.65
C ALA A 165 1.17 3.72 14.53
N TYR A 166 1.60 2.96 13.55
CA TYR A 166 2.36 3.49 12.40
C TYR A 166 1.53 4.43 11.52
N ASN A 167 0.25 4.15 11.31
CA ASN A 167 -0.64 5.01 10.53
C ASN A 167 -0.83 6.40 11.15
N TYR A 168 -0.66 6.54 12.47
CA TYR A 168 -0.77 7.83 13.15
C TYR A 168 0.57 8.50 13.47
N LEU A 169 1.68 7.73 13.50
CA LEU A 169 2.99 8.27 13.87
C LEU A 169 3.83 8.71 12.66
N VAL A 170 3.59 8.13 11.49
CA VAL A 170 4.45 8.34 10.32
C VAL A 170 3.98 9.48 9.40
N PRO A 171 2.68 9.78 9.21
CA PRO A 171 2.21 10.87 8.35
C PRO A 171 2.55 12.25 8.85
#